data_100518dda5d561eac513c1e48a45b53d
#
_entry.id   100518dda5d561eac513c1e48a45b53d
#
_cell.length_a   1.000
_cell.length_b   1.000
_cell.length_c   1.000
_cell.angle_alpha   90.00
_cell.angle_beta   90.00
_cell.angle_gamma   90.00
#
_symmetry.space_group_name_H-M   'P 1'
#
loop_
_entity.id
_entity.type
_entity.pdbx_description
1 polymer ?
#
loop_
_entity_poly.entity_id
_entity_poly.type
_entity_poly.pdbx_seq_one_letter_code
_entity_poly.pdbx_strand_id
1 'polypeptide(L)'
;MSVLVRPANTSDVLAIRDLVENYAGDGPRLLRKNTVTLYEDVQEFYVAVQDEKVIGCGALHVMWHDLGEIRTVAVDPASKGQGIGSKILEALTQRATDLGINKLFCLTFETKFFEGHGFEQIEESPVDASTYAELLLSGDQGVAEFLDLE
;
A
#
# COMPACT_ATOMS: atom_id res chain seq x y z
N MET A 1 -21.09 -9.59 10.46
CA MET A 1 -19.77 -10.01 10.89
C MET A 1 -18.83 -8.84 10.81
N SER A 2 -18.13 -8.59 11.90
CA SER A 2 -17.25 -7.42 11.95
C SER A 2 -15.89 -7.72 11.32
N VAL A 3 -15.32 -6.69 10.72
CA VAL A 3 -13.98 -6.74 10.15
C VAL A 3 -13.06 -5.97 11.09
N LEU A 4 -11.94 -6.58 11.47
CA LEU A 4 -10.90 -5.95 12.27
C LEU A 4 -9.74 -5.58 11.38
N VAL A 5 -9.33 -4.30 11.39
CA VAL A 5 -8.11 -3.86 10.72
C VAL A 5 -7.05 -3.66 11.79
N ARG A 6 -5.90 -4.30 11.61
CA ARG A 6 -4.79 -4.26 12.56
C ARG A 6 -3.45 -4.31 11.86
N PRO A 7 -2.37 -3.92 12.53
CA PRO A 7 -1.03 -4.11 11.96
C PRO A 7 -0.78 -5.60 11.68
N ALA A 8 -0.09 -5.88 10.59
CA ALA A 8 0.26 -7.24 10.23
C ALA A 8 1.38 -7.77 11.12
N ASN A 9 1.41 -9.09 11.27
CA ASN A 9 2.53 -9.78 11.89
C ASN A 9 3.05 -10.85 10.93
N THR A 10 4.12 -11.54 11.32
CA THR A 10 4.77 -12.49 10.43
C THR A 10 3.86 -13.64 10.02
N SER A 11 2.89 -14.00 10.85
CA SER A 11 1.95 -15.08 10.51
C SER A 11 0.96 -14.69 9.41
N ASP A 12 0.87 -13.39 9.08
CA ASP A 12 -0.03 -12.91 8.02
C ASP A 12 0.62 -12.88 6.64
N VAL A 13 1.94 -13.04 6.55
CA VAL A 13 2.69 -12.79 5.32
C VAL A 13 2.24 -13.67 4.16
N LEU A 14 2.01 -14.96 4.41
CA LEU A 14 1.58 -15.86 3.33
C LEU A 14 0.20 -15.51 2.80
N ALA A 15 -0.70 -15.06 3.68
CA ALA A 15 -2.02 -14.59 3.26
C ALA A 15 -1.93 -13.30 2.43
N ILE A 16 -1.05 -12.40 2.83
CA ILE A 16 -0.78 -11.17 2.05
C ILE A 16 -0.26 -11.55 0.67
N ARG A 17 0.69 -12.47 0.61
CA ARG A 17 1.22 -12.96 -0.67
C ARG A 17 0.09 -13.46 -1.59
N ASP A 18 -0.81 -14.27 -1.04
CA ASP A 18 -1.90 -14.83 -1.82
C ASP A 18 -2.86 -13.74 -2.34
N LEU A 19 -3.15 -12.73 -1.53
CA LEU A 19 -3.96 -11.60 -1.97
C LEU A 19 -3.29 -10.83 -3.12
N VAL A 20 -2.00 -10.57 -3.00
CA VAL A 20 -1.24 -9.84 -4.03
C VAL A 20 -1.19 -10.65 -5.32
N GLU A 21 -0.97 -11.96 -5.24
CA GLU A 21 -0.91 -12.82 -6.42
C GLU A 21 -2.23 -12.89 -7.16
N ASN A 22 -3.36 -12.84 -6.44
CA ASN A 22 -4.66 -12.77 -7.08
C ASN A 22 -4.79 -11.56 -8.00
N TYR A 23 -4.25 -10.42 -7.58
CA TYR A 23 -4.26 -9.20 -8.41
C TYR A 23 -3.20 -9.24 -9.51
N ALA A 24 -2.02 -9.76 -9.23
CA ALA A 24 -0.94 -9.84 -10.21
C ALA A 24 -1.33 -10.75 -11.39
N GLY A 25 -2.13 -11.78 -11.14
CA GLY A 25 -2.60 -12.68 -12.19
C GLY A 25 -3.56 -12.02 -13.19
N ASP A 26 -4.19 -10.92 -12.80
CA ASP A 26 -5.17 -10.20 -13.61
C ASP A 26 -4.55 -9.05 -14.42
N GLY A 27 -3.23 -8.95 -14.45
CA GLY A 27 -2.53 -7.90 -15.17
C GLY A 27 -1.74 -6.97 -14.25
N PRO A 28 -1.34 -5.77 -14.73
CA PRO A 28 -0.40 -4.91 -14.02
C PRO A 28 -1.06 -4.04 -12.94
N ARG A 29 -1.89 -4.59 -12.09
CA ARG A 29 -2.59 -3.83 -11.06
C ARG A 29 -1.79 -3.67 -9.78
N LEU A 30 -0.95 -4.65 -9.45
CA LEU A 30 -0.09 -4.62 -8.28
C LEU A 30 1.28 -5.16 -8.65
N LEU A 31 2.30 -4.58 -8.02
CA LEU A 31 3.66 -5.09 -8.14
C LEU A 31 3.76 -6.40 -7.36
N ARG A 32 4.24 -7.44 -8.03
CA ARG A 32 4.51 -8.72 -7.39
C ARG A 32 5.76 -8.59 -6.51
N LYS A 33 5.67 -9.07 -5.28
CA LYS A 33 6.80 -9.07 -4.36
C LYS A 33 7.21 -10.49 -4.02
N ASN A 34 8.52 -10.72 -3.86
CA ASN A 34 9.02 -11.99 -3.35
C ASN A 34 8.56 -12.19 -1.91
N THR A 35 8.37 -13.44 -1.50
CA THR A 35 7.96 -13.76 -0.14
C THR A 35 8.93 -13.18 0.89
N VAL A 36 10.24 -13.26 0.62
CA VAL A 36 11.23 -12.71 1.56
C VAL A 36 11.07 -11.20 1.72
N THR A 37 10.74 -10.49 0.64
CA THR A 37 10.51 -9.04 0.70
C THR A 37 9.29 -8.73 1.56
N LEU A 38 8.23 -9.53 1.47
CA LEU A 38 7.05 -9.34 2.31
C LEU A 38 7.38 -9.53 3.79
N TYR A 39 8.24 -10.49 4.13
CA TYR A 39 8.69 -10.64 5.52
C TYR A 39 9.50 -9.42 5.98
N GLU A 40 10.37 -8.91 5.12
CA GLU A 40 11.17 -7.72 5.45
C GLU A 40 10.30 -6.49 5.66
N ASP A 41 9.22 -6.36 4.88
CA ASP A 41 8.35 -5.19 4.88
C ASP A 41 7.11 -5.35 5.76
N VAL A 42 6.99 -6.41 6.54
CA VAL A 42 5.76 -6.73 7.27
C VAL A 42 5.30 -5.58 8.18
N GLN A 43 6.24 -4.82 8.72
CA GLN A 43 5.91 -3.70 9.61
C GLN A 43 5.19 -2.55 8.90
N GLU A 44 5.25 -2.51 7.56
CA GLU A 44 4.55 -1.50 6.77
C GLU A 44 3.08 -1.87 6.53
N PHE A 45 2.69 -3.11 6.78
CA PHE A 45 1.40 -3.63 6.38
C PHE A 45 0.36 -3.56 7.50
N TYR A 46 -0.88 -3.31 7.08
CA TYR A 46 -2.09 -3.57 7.86
C TYR A 46 -2.88 -4.64 7.15
N VAL A 47 -3.60 -5.44 7.92
CA VAL A 47 -4.49 -6.47 7.38
C VAL A 47 -5.90 -6.26 7.89
N ALA A 48 -6.87 -6.65 7.07
CA ALA A 48 -8.27 -6.72 7.46
C ALA A 48 -8.60 -8.19 7.68
N VAL A 49 -9.14 -8.49 8.86
CA VAL A 49 -9.41 -9.87 9.28
C VAL A 49 -10.90 -10.03 9.58
N GLN A 50 -11.48 -11.09 9.05
CA GLN A 50 -12.86 -11.48 9.32
C GLN A 50 -12.90 -12.98 9.54
N ASP A 51 -13.48 -13.43 10.66
CA ASP A 51 -13.55 -14.86 11.02
C ASP A 51 -12.18 -15.53 10.97
N GLU A 52 -11.17 -14.86 11.55
CA GLU A 52 -9.79 -15.34 11.64
C GLU A 52 -9.09 -15.45 10.28
N LYS A 53 -9.71 -14.98 9.21
CA LYS A 53 -9.15 -15.01 7.86
C LYS A 53 -8.73 -13.61 7.45
N VAL A 54 -7.54 -13.48 6.88
CA VAL A 54 -7.08 -12.23 6.28
C VAL A 54 -7.79 -12.07 4.93
N ILE A 55 -8.58 -11.00 4.81
CA ILE A 55 -9.37 -10.73 3.61
C ILE A 55 -8.94 -9.46 2.88
N GLY A 56 -7.98 -8.74 3.42
CA GLY A 56 -7.45 -7.55 2.78
C GLY A 56 -6.12 -7.14 3.39
N CYS A 57 -5.38 -6.34 2.65
CA CYS A 57 -4.10 -5.81 3.12
C CYS A 57 -3.82 -4.46 2.47
N GLY A 58 -2.86 -3.74 3.02
CA GLY A 58 -2.31 -2.54 2.44
C GLY A 58 -1.07 -2.14 3.20
N ALA A 59 -0.21 -1.34 2.58
CA ALA A 59 1.05 -0.96 3.17
C ALA A 59 1.28 0.54 3.05
N LEU A 60 1.98 1.08 4.03
CA LEU A 60 2.50 2.44 4.03
C LEU A 60 4.01 2.37 4.01
N HIS A 61 4.62 2.89 2.96
CA HIS A 61 6.06 2.96 2.83
C HIS A 61 6.53 4.40 3.05
N VAL A 62 7.36 4.61 4.06
CA VAL A 62 7.91 5.93 4.36
C VAL A 62 9.03 6.21 3.37
N MET A 63 8.97 7.37 2.71
CA MET A 63 9.95 7.76 1.69
C MET A 63 10.77 8.97 2.11
N TRP A 64 10.21 9.86 2.91
CA TRP A 64 10.88 11.05 3.39
C TRP A 64 10.24 11.45 4.72
N HIS A 65 10.76 12.47 5.39
CA HIS A 65 10.23 12.85 6.70
C HIS A 65 8.74 13.25 6.65
N ASP A 66 8.26 13.69 5.50
CA ASP A 66 6.88 14.14 5.32
C ASP A 66 6.16 13.46 4.15
N LEU A 67 6.73 12.40 3.57
CA LEU A 67 6.21 11.75 2.38
C LEU A 67 6.12 10.24 2.58
N GLY A 68 4.97 9.68 2.25
CA GLY A 68 4.78 8.24 2.25
C GLY A 68 4.00 7.77 1.03
N GLU A 69 4.17 6.51 0.70
CA GLU A 69 3.46 5.87 -0.40
C GLU A 69 2.53 4.79 0.14
N ILE A 70 1.28 4.82 -0.32
CA ILE A 70 0.33 3.74 -0.09
C ILE A 70 0.58 2.69 -1.16
N ARG A 71 0.84 1.45 -0.73
CA ARG A 71 1.19 0.34 -1.61
C ARG A 71 0.35 -0.89 -1.33
N THR A 72 0.22 -1.72 -2.32
CA THR A 72 -0.19 -3.11 -2.16
C THR A 72 -1.56 -3.24 -1.49
N VAL A 73 -2.49 -2.33 -1.80
CA VAL A 73 -3.85 -2.43 -1.29
C VAL A 73 -4.58 -3.50 -2.10
N ALA A 74 -5.00 -4.56 -1.44
CA ALA A 74 -5.68 -5.68 -2.07
C ALA A 74 -6.77 -6.21 -1.16
N VAL A 75 -7.91 -6.56 -1.74
CA VAL A 75 -9.05 -7.14 -1.02
C VAL A 75 -9.44 -8.43 -1.72
N ASP A 76 -9.71 -9.47 -0.94
CA ASP A 76 -10.18 -10.73 -1.47
C ASP A 76 -11.40 -10.47 -2.36
N PRO A 77 -11.41 -10.97 -3.62
CA PRO A 77 -12.55 -10.74 -4.52
C PRO A 77 -13.90 -11.14 -3.93
N ALA A 78 -13.94 -12.18 -3.10
CA ALA A 78 -15.17 -12.62 -2.46
C ALA A 78 -15.68 -11.62 -1.41
N SER A 79 -14.84 -10.69 -0.98
CA SER A 79 -15.17 -9.72 0.08
C SER A 79 -15.33 -8.29 -0.45
N LYS A 80 -15.29 -8.10 -1.77
CA LYS A 80 -15.45 -6.77 -2.36
C LYS A 80 -16.83 -6.20 -2.10
N GLY A 81 -16.93 -4.88 -2.09
CA GLY A 81 -18.19 -4.19 -1.88
C GLY A 81 -18.57 -4.00 -0.42
N GLN A 82 -17.71 -4.35 0.52
CA GLN A 82 -17.98 -4.25 1.95
C GLN A 82 -17.20 -3.10 2.63
N GLY A 83 -16.56 -2.24 1.84
CA GLY A 83 -15.81 -1.11 2.40
C GLY A 83 -14.48 -1.49 3.04
N ILE A 84 -13.95 -2.65 2.75
CA ILE A 84 -12.73 -3.16 3.37
C ILE A 84 -11.52 -2.34 2.95
N GLY A 85 -11.41 -2.02 1.66
CA GLY A 85 -10.31 -1.17 1.16
C GLY A 85 -10.32 0.20 1.84
N SER A 86 -11.49 0.78 2.05
CA SER A 86 -11.62 2.07 2.74
C SER A 86 -11.14 2.00 4.18
N LYS A 87 -11.48 0.92 4.89
CA LYS A 87 -11.04 0.73 6.28
C LYS A 87 -9.52 0.59 6.37
N ILE A 88 -8.93 -0.13 5.42
CA ILE A 88 -7.47 -0.28 5.35
C ILE A 88 -6.83 1.07 5.07
N LEU A 89 -7.34 1.82 4.09
CA LEU A 89 -6.79 3.12 3.75
C LEU A 89 -6.89 4.10 4.92
N GLU A 90 -7.99 4.08 5.66
CA GLU A 90 -8.14 4.89 6.86
C GLU A 90 -7.08 4.57 7.91
N ALA A 91 -6.82 3.28 8.14
CA ALA A 91 -5.78 2.85 9.08
C ALA A 91 -4.39 3.29 8.65
N LEU A 92 -4.08 3.17 7.36
CA LEU A 92 -2.79 3.61 6.82
C LEU A 92 -2.63 5.13 6.91
N THR A 93 -3.69 5.87 6.64
CA THR A 93 -3.69 7.33 6.75
C THR A 93 -3.46 7.77 8.20
N GLN A 94 -4.11 7.10 9.15
CA GLN A 94 -3.89 7.38 10.57
C GLN A 94 -2.45 7.06 10.97
N ARG A 95 -1.90 5.95 10.47
CA ARG A 95 -0.51 5.60 10.74
C ARG A 95 0.44 6.67 10.21
N ALA A 96 0.16 7.18 9.01
CA ALA A 96 0.96 8.26 8.41
C ALA A 96 0.94 9.50 9.30
N THR A 97 -0.24 9.87 9.78
CA THR A 97 -0.38 11.02 10.68
C THR A 97 0.44 10.82 11.95
N ASP A 98 0.37 9.63 12.54
CA ASP A 98 1.11 9.31 13.77
C ASP A 98 2.63 9.36 13.56
N LEU A 99 3.09 9.07 12.35
CA LEU A 99 4.51 9.13 12.00
C LEU A 99 4.98 10.54 11.60
N GLY A 100 4.06 11.49 11.46
CA GLY A 100 4.41 12.85 11.05
C GLY A 100 4.42 13.05 9.53
N ILE A 101 3.85 12.10 8.78
CA ILE A 101 3.77 12.19 7.32
C ILE A 101 2.52 12.98 6.96
N ASN A 102 2.69 14.03 6.16
CA ASN A 102 1.57 14.87 5.73
C ASN A 102 1.29 14.83 4.23
N LYS A 103 2.09 14.07 3.47
CA LYS A 103 1.87 13.85 2.03
C LYS A 103 1.84 12.36 1.77
N LEU A 104 0.78 11.90 1.12
CA LEU A 104 0.65 10.51 0.70
C LEU A 104 0.41 10.48 -0.79
N PHE A 105 1.03 9.52 -1.48
CA PHE A 105 0.73 9.26 -2.87
C PHE A 105 0.62 7.75 -3.09
N CYS A 106 0.12 7.38 -4.26
CA CYS A 106 0.07 5.99 -4.68
C CYS A 106 0.20 5.91 -6.20
N LEU A 107 0.75 4.80 -6.66
CA LEU A 107 0.79 4.46 -8.08
C LEU A 107 -0.30 3.41 -8.28
N THR A 108 -1.37 3.77 -8.99
CA THR A 108 -2.54 2.91 -9.04
C THR A 108 -3.27 3.03 -10.36
N PHE A 109 -3.95 1.94 -10.74
CA PHE A 109 -4.95 1.97 -11.80
C PHE A 109 -6.36 2.17 -11.24
N GLU A 110 -6.53 2.13 -9.92
CA GLU A 110 -7.81 2.29 -9.24
C GLU A 110 -8.02 3.75 -8.82
N THR A 111 -7.96 4.67 -9.80
CA THR A 111 -7.99 6.09 -9.54
C THR A 111 -9.27 6.56 -8.84
N LYS A 112 -10.41 5.98 -9.22
CA LYS A 112 -11.70 6.37 -8.62
C LYS A 112 -11.76 6.07 -7.13
N PHE A 113 -11.21 4.93 -6.72
CA PHE A 113 -11.17 4.56 -5.31
C PHE A 113 -10.39 5.60 -4.50
N PHE A 114 -9.20 5.96 -4.97
CA PHE A 114 -8.35 6.92 -4.26
C PHE A 114 -8.91 8.34 -4.33
N GLU A 115 -9.49 8.72 -5.47
CA GLU A 115 -10.13 10.03 -5.58
C GLU A 115 -11.29 10.18 -4.61
N GLY A 116 -12.04 9.08 -4.37
CA GLY A 116 -13.11 9.06 -3.38
C GLY A 116 -12.63 9.28 -1.95
N HIS A 117 -11.32 9.15 -1.71
CA HIS A 117 -10.69 9.35 -0.40
C HIS A 117 -9.84 10.62 -0.34
N GLY A 118 -10.02 11.53 -1.30
CA GLY A 118 -9.36 12.83 -1.27
C GLY A 118 -8.02 12.89 -2.02
N PHE A 119 -7.63 11.81 -2.68
CA PHE A 119 -6.43 11.82 -3.52
C PHE A 119 -6.73 12.51 -4.85
N GLU A 120 -5.72 13.19 -5.39
CA GLU A 120 -5.82 13.85 -6.69
C GLU A 120 -4.76 13.26 -7.61
N GLN A 121 -5.11 13.15 -8.90
CA GLN A 121 -4.12 12.74 -9.91
C GLN A 121 -3.13 13.87 -10.13
N ILE A 122 -1.86 13.53 -10.19
CA ILE A 122 -0.80 14.48 -10.49
C ILE A 122 -0.03 14.02 -11.73
N GLU A 123 0.49 14.97 -12.49
CA GLU A 123 1.29 14.68 -13.69
C GLU A 123 2.77 14.82 -13.41
N GLU A 124 3.13 15.40 -12.28
CA GLU A 124 4.50 15.65 -11.87
C GLU A 124 4.92 14.72 -10.75
N SER A 125 6.22 14.66 -10.48
CA SER A 125 6.74 13.96 -9.34
C SER A 125 6.16 14.53 -8.03
N PRO A 126 5.77 13.70 -7.06
CA PRO A 126 5.29 14.18 -5.77
C PRO A 126 6.40 14.73 -4.87
N VAL A 127 7.65 14.73 -5.34
CA VAL A 127 8.81 15.16 -4.57
C VAL A 127 9.57 16.26 -5.30
N ASP A 128 10.28 17.10 -4.56
CA ASP A 128 11.15 18.11 -5.14
C ASP A 128 12.45 17.46 -5.65
N ALA A 129 13.27 18.26 -6.38
CA ALA A 129 14.47 17.75 -7.02
C ALA A 129 15.50 17.21 -6.03
N SER A 130 15.63 17.83 -4.86
CA SER A 130 16.62 17.37 -3.86
C SER A 130 16.18 16.05 -3.22
N THR A 131 14.91 15.92 -2.90
CA THR A 131 14.35 14.66 -2.38
C THR A 131 14.45 13.56 -3.42
N TYR A 132 14.15 13.86 -4.67
CA TYR A 132 14.28 12.91 -5.79
C TYR A 132 15.70 12.34 -5.85
N ALA A 133 16.71 13.21 -5.76
CA ALA A 133 18.11 12.77 -5.81
C ALA A 133 18.44 11.80 -4.67
N GLU A 134 17.91 12.03 -3.47
CA GLU A 134 18.12 11.13 -2.33
C GLU A 134 17.39 9.79 -2.53
N LEU A 135 16.17 9.82 -3.07
CA LEU A 135 15.39 8.62 -3.32
C LEU A 135 16.05 7.70 -4.35
N LEU A 136 16.83 8.25 -5.28
CA LEU A 136 17.59 7.43 -6.24
C LEU A 136 18.58 6.49 -5.56
N LEU A 137 18.95 6.76 -4.31
CA LEU A 137 19.87 5.91 -3.56
C LEU A 137 19.15 4.70 -2.93
N SER A 138 17.82 4.67 -2.98
CA SER A 138 17.04 3.58 -2.38
C SER A 138 17.18 2.29 -3.20
N GLY A 139 17.34 1.17 -2.51
CA GLY A 139 17.28 -0.15 -3.15
C GLY A 139 15.87 -0.72 -3.27
N ASP A 140 14.86 0.03 -2.85
CA ASP A 140 13.47 -0.42 -2.90
C ASP A 140 12.94 -0.42 -4.31
N GLN A 141 12.39 -1.54 -4.77
CA GLN A 141 11.89 -1.70 -6.13
C GLN A 141 10.72 -0.76 -6.43
N GLY A 142 9.84 -0.53 -5.46
CA GLY A 142 8.71 0.38 -5.65
C GLY A 142 9.16 1.81 -5.88
N VAL A 143 10.21 2.24 -5.16
CA VAL A 143 10.80 3.57 -5.39
C VAL A 143 11.39 3.65 -6.79
N ALA A 144 12.14 2.61 -7.21
CA ALA A 144 12.72 2.57 -8.54
C ALA A 144 11.65 2.71 -9.63
N GLU A 145 10.55 1.99 -9.49
CA GLU A 145 9.45 2.07 -10.46
C GLU A 145 8.79 3.44 -10.47
N PHE A 146 8.60 4.05 -9.30
CA PHE A 146 8.09 5.41 -9.23
C PHE A 146 9.01 6.39 -9.95
N LEU A 147 10.31 6.26 -9.73
CA LEU A 147 11.29 7.15 -10.36
C LEU A 147 11.36 6.95 -11.88
N ASP A 148 11.17 5.73 -12.34
CA ASP A 148 11.17 5.43 -13.77
C ASP A 148 9.98 6.04 -14.51
N LEU A 149 8.93 6.41 -13.81
CA LEU A 149 7.79 7.07 -14.40
C LEU A 149 8.04 8.55 -14.70
N GLU A 150 9.12 9.08 -14.17
CA GLU A 150 9.53 10.45 -14.40
C GLU A 150 10.30 10.58 -15.71
#